data_9d070c1e8b3be66f0b63eda1d6da79c1
#
_entry.id   9d070c1e8b3be66f0b63eda1d6da79c1
#
_cell.length_a   1.000
_cell.length_b   1.000
_cell.length_c   1.000
_cell.angle_alpha   90.00
_cell.angle_beta   90.00
_cell.angle_gamma   90.00
#
_symmetry.space_group_name_H-M   'P 1'
#
loop_
_entity.id
_entity.type
_entity.pdbx_description
1 polymer ?
#
loop_
_entity_poly.entity_id
_entity_poly.type
_entity_poly.pdbx_seq_one_letter_code
_entity_poly.pdbx_strand_id
1 'polypeptide(L)'
;FINILGGLVKKNSGDIKICGTDIDINAKESRKKIGIVPQELNIDPFFTPIELLELQAGLYGVQKKYRRSEEILFNVGLLNQRNAYARTLSGGMRRRLLVAKALVHDPEVIILDEPTAGVDVNLRNNLWKYILELNKKGTTICLTTHYLEEAENLCDYIIIIDKGKIIKEDTKQNLLNLIGTKTVSLVS
;
A
#
# COMPACT_ATOMS: atom_id res chain seq x y z
N PHE A 1 -1.44 -13.50 5.50
CA PHE A 1 -0.09 -12.97 5.82
C PHE A 1 -0.19 -11.49 6.27
N ILE A 2 -0.79 -10.59 5.48
CA ILE A 2 -0.88 -9.15 5.78
C ILE A 2 -1.51 -8.88 7.16
N ASN A 3 -2.60 -9.56 7.50
CA ASN A 3 -3.26 -9.43 8.79
C ASN A 3 -2.38 -9.84 9.98
N ILE A 4 -1.42 -10.74 9.77
CA ILE A 4 -0.42 -11.10 10.79
C ILE A 4 0.55 -9.93 11.00
N LEU A 5 1.04 -9.32 9.93
CA LEU A 5 1.92 -8.15 9.99
C LEU A 5 1.24 -6.96 10.67
N GLY A 6 -0.06 -6.77 10.42
CA GLY A 6 -0.90 -5.76 11.07
C GLY A 6 -1.22 -6.05 12.55
N GLY A 7 -0.92 -7.26 13.01
CA GLY A 7 -1.26 -7.71 14.38
C GLY A 7 -2.73 -8.00 14.59
N LEU A 8 -3.52 -8.18 13.54
CA LEU A 8 -4.94 -8.54 13.60
C LEU A 8 -5.15 -10.05 13.79
N VAL A 9 -4.18 -10.86 13.37
CA VAL A 9 -4.19 -12.31 13.46
C VAL A 9 -2.85 -12.78 14.02
N LYS A 10 -2.87 -13.75 14.93
CA LYS A 10 -1.65 -14.41 15.43
C LYS A 10 -1.14 -15.42 14.39
N LYS A 11 0.17 -15.46 14.18
CA LYS A 11 0.79 -16.51 13.37
C LYS A 11 0.75 -17.85 14.07
N ASN A 12 0.69 -18.94 13.32
CA ASN A 12 0.72 -20.31 13.85
C ASN A 12 2.16 -20.76 14.12
N SER A 13 3.11 -20.37 13.25
CA SER A 13 4.53 -20.78 13.33
C SER A 13 5.41 -19.84 12.51
N GLY A 14 6.70 -20.03 12.58
CA GLY A 14 7.71 -19.24 11.85
C GLY A 14 8.07 -17.92 12.54
N ASP A 15 9.12 -17.24 12.06
CA ASP A 15 9.62 -15.99 12.61
C ASP A 15 9.40 -14.87 11.60
N ILE A 16 8.99 -13.69 12.07
CA ILE A 16 8.79 -12.51 11.24
C ILE A 16 9.51 -11.33 11.89
N LYS A 17 10.36 -10.67 11.10
CA LYS A 17 11.02 -9.43 11.51
C LYS A 17 10.72 -8.31 10.51
N ILE A 18 10.39 -7.12 11.01
CA ILE A 18 10.18 -5.90 10.23
C ILE A 18 11.33 -4.96 10.56
N CYS A 19 12.18 -4.66 9.58
CA CYS A 19 13.38 -3.83 9.77
C CYS A 19 14.19 -4.28 11.00
N GLY A 20 14.45 -5.60 11.11
CA GLY A 20 15.20 -6.21 12.21
C GLY A 20 14.41 -6.37 13.53
N THR A 21 13.20 -5.83 13.65
CA THR A 21 12.36 -5.91 14.85
C THR A 21 11.43 -7.11 14.77
N ASP A 22 11.55 -8.03 15.72
CA ASP A 22 10.69 -9.21 15.81
C ASP A 22 9.27 -8.80 16.24
N ILE A 23 8.25 -9.29 15.49
CA ILE A 23 6.85 -8.90 15.70
C ILE A 23 6.25 -9.49 17.00
N ASP A 24 6.78 -10.58 17.52
CA ASP A 24 6.29 -11.20 18.75
C ASP A 24 6.93 -10.57 19.99
N ILE A 25 8.21 -10.22 19.89
CA ILE A 25 8.97 -9.64 21.01
C ILE A 25 8.62 -8.14 21.15
N ASN A 26 8.55 -7.41 20.05
CA ASN A 26 8.39 -5.97 20.08
C ASN A 26 7.31 -5.47 19.08
N ALA A 27 6.09 -6.00 19.28
CA ALA A 27 4.95 -5.78 18.38
C ALA A 27 4.61 -4.29 18.17
N LYS A 28 4.78 -3.45 19.21
CA LYS A 28 4.48 -2.01 19.10
C LYS A 28 5.51 -1.29 18.20
N GLU A 29 6.78 -1.57 18.39
CA GLU A 29 7.84 -0.96 17.59
C GLU A 29 7.83 -1.47 16.14
N SER A 30 7.56 -2.75 15.92
CA SER A 30 7.42 -3.29 14.56
C SER A 30 6.27 -2.63 13.79
N ARG A 31 5.12 -2.40 14.45
CA ARG A 31 3.97 -1.72 13.83
C ARG A 31 4.20 -0.23 13.54
N LYS A 32 5.09 0.45 14.26
CA LYS A 32 5.47 1.82 13.93
C LYS A 32 6.27 1.93 12.62
N LYS A 33 6.94 0.85 12.23
CA LYS A 33 7.77 0.80 11.02
C LYS A 33 6.98 0.44 9.76
N ILE A 34 5.71 0.06 9.89
CA ILE A 34 4.91 -0.47 8.80
C ILE A 34 3.62 0.33 8.61
N GLY A 35 3.34 0.71 7.37
CA GLY A 35 2.03 1.20 6.93
C GLY A 35 1.29 0.10 6.19
N ILE A 36 0.02 -0.14 6.52
CA ILE A 36 -0.78 -1.17 5.85
C ILE A 36 -2.02 -0.54 5.25
N VAL A 37 -2.23 -0.84 3.97
CA VAL A 37 -3.45 -0.49 3.22
C VAL A 37 -4.21 -1.79 2.96
N PRO A 38 -5.30 -2.04 3.69
CA PRO A 38 -6.07 -3.28 3.52
C PRO A 38 -6.89 -3.26 2.23
N GLN A 39 -7.30 -4.43 1.77
CA GLN A 39 -8.20 -4.58 0.62
C GLN A 39 -9.58 -3.97 0.87
N GLU A 40 -10.10 -4.08 2.10
CA GLU A 40 -11.40 -3.54 2.47
C GLU A 40 -11.37 -2.03 2.72
N LEU A 41 -12.41 -1.32 2.26
CA LEU A 41 -12.54 0.13 2.42
C LEU A 41 -13.13 0.52 3.79
N ASN A 42 -12.49 0.09 4.87
CA ASN A 42 -12.92 0.40 6.23
C ASN A 42 -12.52 1.84 6.63
N ILE A 43 -13.34 2.80 6.25
CA ILE A 43 -13.21 4.21 6.60
C ILE A 43 -14.48 4.65 7.32
N ASP A 44 -14.31 5.30 8.45
CA ASP A 44 -15.45 5.90 9.17
C ASP A 44 -16.10 6.99 8.28
N PRO A 45 -17.40 6.85 7.97
CA PRO A 45 -18.10 7.72 7.03
C PRO A 45 -18.26 9.17 7.52
N PHE A 46 -18.12 9.42 8.81
CA PHE A 46 -18.35 10.71 9.45
C PHE A 46 -17.07 11.56 9.64
N PHE A 47 -15.89 11.02 9.34
CA PHE A 47 -14.66 11.79 9.31
C PHE A 47 -14.43 12.41 7.93
N THR A 48 -13.77 13.56 7.92
CA THR A 48 -13.15 14.12 6.71
C THR A 48 -11.76 13.54 6.50
N PRO A 49 -11.21 13.56 5.27
CA PRO A 49 -9.85 13.12 5.00
C PRO A 49 -8.80 13.73 5.93
N ILE A 50 -8.88 15.05 6.17
CA ILE A 50 -7.90 15.72 7.03
C ILE A 50 -8.02 15.27 8.48
N GLU A 51 -9.23 15.16 9.03
CA GLU A 51 -9.45 14.68 10.39
C GLU A 51 -8.95 13.25 10.58
N LEU A 52 -9.20 12.38 9.58
CA LEU A 52 -8.77 10.99 9.62
C LEU A 52 -7.24 10.88 9.67
N LEU A 53 -6.53 11.66 8.85
CA LEU A 53 -5.07 11.68 8.84
C LEU A 53 -4.50 12.25 10.14
N GLU A 54 -5.09 13.35 10.63
CA GLU A 54 -4.67 13.97 11.89
C GLU A 54 -4.87 13.04 13.09
N LEU A 55 -6.01 12.33 13.14
CA LEU A 55 -6.28 11.32 14.17
C LEU A 55 -5.25 10.18 14.08
N GLN A 56 -5.04 9.63 12.89
CA GLN A 56 -4.10 8.54 12.68
C GLN A 56 -2.67 8.93 13.06
N ALA A 57 -2.21 10.10 12.64
CA ALA A 57 -0.90 10.64 13.01
C ALA A 57 -0.75 10.75 14.54
N GLY A 58 -1.81 11.21 15.22
CA GLY A 58 -1.86 11.26 16.68
C GLY A 58 -1.73 9.90 17.34
N LEU A 59 -2.40 8.86 16.83
CA LEU A 59 -2.32 7.49 17.34
C LEU A 59 -0.91 6.91 17.21
N TYR A 60 -0.16 7.28 16.17
CA TYR A 60 1.26 6.92 16.01
C TYR A 60 2.22 7.83 16.80
N GLY A 61 1.71 8.85 17.51
CA GLY A 61 2.53 9.76 18.31
C GLY A 61 3.24 10.83 17.52
N VAL A 62 2.83 11.11 16.27
CA VAL A 62 3.40 12.18 15.45
C VAL A 62 2.97 13.54 15.99
N GLN A 63 3.94 14.32 16.47
CA GLN A 63 3.67 15.67 17.00
C GLN A 63 3.08 16.57 15.90
N LYS A 64 2.13 17.45 16.25
CA LYS A 64 1.42 18.31 15.29
C LYS A 64 2.34 19.04 14.31
N LYS A 65 3.46 19.57 14.78
CA LYS A 65 4.44 20.32 13.96
C LYS A 65 5.14 19.50 12.89
N TYR A 66 5.11 18.14 12.98
CA TYR A 66 5.74 17.23 12.02
C TYR A 66 4.72 16.52 11.13
N ARG A 67 3.41 16.77 11.31
CA ARG A 67 2.37 16.16 10.49
C ARG A 67 2.37 16.76 9.10
N ARG A 68 2.27 15.89 8.10
CA ARG A 68 2.30 16.23 6.67
C ARG A 68 0.97 15.90 6.00
N SER A 69 -0.14 15.98 6.73
CA SER A 69 -1.46 15.51 6.28
C SER A 69 -1.91 16.17 4.98
N GLU A 70 -1.77 17.49 4.82
CA GLU A 70 -2.14 18.18 3.58
C GLU A 70 -1.22 17.81 2.41
N GLU A 71 0.08 17.68 2.62
CA GLU A 71 1.04 17.24 1.61
C GLU A 71 0.70 15.83 1.13
N ILE A 72 0.40 14.90 2.06
CA ILE A 72 0.01 13.53 1.73
C ILE A 72 -1.29 13.54 0.93
N LEU A 73 -2.30 14.31 1.35
CA LEU A 73 -3.55 14.46 0.61
C LEU A 73 -3.35 15.03 -0.80
N PHE A 74 -2.45 15.98 -0.95
CA PHE A 74 -2.07 16.53 -2.26
C PHE A 74 -1.49 15.43 -3.16
N ASN A 75 -0.53 14.66 -2.66
CA ASN A 75 0.16 13.60 -3.41
C ASN A 75 -0.79 12.45 -3.86
N VAL A 76 -1.79 12.13 -3.05
CA VAL A 76 -2.82 11.14 -3.44
C VAL A 76 -3.99 11.77 -4.20
N GLY A 77 -3.94 13.07 -4.54
CA GLY A 77 -4.98 13.80 -5.30
C GLY A 77 -6.31 13.95 -4.57
N LEU A 78 -6.26 14.19 -3.25
CA LEU A 78 -7.45 14.37 -2.39
C LEU A 78 -7.47 15.72 -1.65
N LEU A 79 -6.55 16.64 -1.94
CA LEU A 79 -6.46 17.91 -1.23
C LEU A 79 -7.75 18.73 -1.35
N ASN A 80 -8.38 18.74 -2.51
CA ASN A 80 -9.64 19.45 -2.74
C ASN A 80 -10.82 18.87 -1.94
N GLN A 81 -10.75 17.60 -1.56
CA GLN A 81 -11.75 16.89 -0.77
C GLN A 81 -11.41 16.82 0.71
N ARG A 82 -10.37 17.52 1.18
CA ARG A 82 -9.86 17.40 2.54
C ARG A 82 -10.91 17.59 3.64
N ASN A 83 -11.93 18.42 3.37
CA ASN A 83 -13.03 18.74 4.29
C ASN A 83 -14.37 18.08 3.92
N ALA A 84 -14.40 17.23 2.88
CA ALA A 84 -15.62 16.51 2.52
C ALA A 84 -15.75 15.24 3.37
N TYR A 85 -16.94 14.90 3.84
CA TYR A 85 -17.14 13.66 4.60
C TYR A 85 -16.78 12.41 3.78
N ALA A 86 -16.12 11.43 4.40
CA ALA A 86 -15.69 10.21 3.72
C ALA A 86 -16.82 9.44 3.04
N ARG A 87 -18.07 9.55 3.55
CA ARG A 87 -19.27 8.98 2.92
C ARG A 87 -19.57 9.55 1.53
N THR A 88 -19.13 10.77 1.23
CA THR A 88 -19.36 11.41 -0.06
C THR A 88 -18.28 11.10 -1.09
N LEU A 89 -17.20 10.44 -0.68
CA LEU A 89 -16.09 10.07 -1.54
C LEU A 89 -16.44 8.83 -2.39
N SER A 90 -16.00 8.83 -3.64
CA SER A 90 -16.08 7.63 -4.48
C SER A 90 -15.22 6.47 -3.93
N GLY A 91 -15.46 5.25 -4.41
CA GLY A 91 -14.63 4.08 -4.01
C GLY A 91 -13.15 4.30 -4.26
N GLY A 92 -12.77 4.82 -5.43
CA GLY A 92 -11.38 5.16 -5.75
C GLY A 92 -10.79 6.27 -4.88
N MET A 93 -11.60 7.28 -4.49
CA MET A 93 -11.16 8.30 -3.52
C MET A 93 -10.93 7.71 -2.14
N ARG A 94 -11.82 6.83 -1.68
CA ARG A 94 -11.65 6.13 -0.39
C ARG A 94 -10.41 5.23 -0.41
N ARG A 95 -10.13 4.54 -1.53
CA ARG A 95 -8.90 3.74 -1.69
C ARG A 95 -7.64 4.61 -1.51
N ARG A 96 -7.58 5.75 -2.19
CA ARG A 96 -6.46 6.69 -2.07
C ARG A 96 -6.33 7.30 -0.66
N LEU A 97 -7.46 7.51 0.03
CA LEU A 97 -7.46 7.96 1.41
C LEU A 97 -6.87 6.91 2.36
N LEU A 98 -7.10 5.61 2.13
CA LEU A 98 -6.45 4.54 2.89
C LEU A 98 -4.92 4.52 2.67
N VAL A 99 -4.47 4.77 1.44
CA VAL A 99 -3.03 4.93 1.17
C VAL A 99 -2.47 6.12 1.96
N ALA A 100 -3.15 7.28 1.89
CA ALA A 100 -2.76 8.46 2.65
C ALA A 100 -2.67 8.18 4.16
N LYS A 101 -3.65 7.46 4.71
CA LYS A 101 -3.70 7.08 6.13
C LYS A 101 -2.51 6.21 6.54
N ALA A 102 -2.05 5.30 5.66
CA ALA A 102 -0.91 4.43 5.95
C ALA A 102 0.43 5.17 5.97
N LEU A 103 0.50 6.39 5.42
CA LEU A 103 1.72 7.18 5.26
C LEU A 103 1.95 8.22 6.36
N VAL A 104 0.99 8.49 7.23
CA VAL A 104 1.02 9.62 8.17
C VAL A 104 2.16 9.58 9.19
N HIS A 105 2.70 8.40 9.47
CA HIS A 105 3.79 8.19 10.44
C HIS A 105 5.14 7.91 9.80
N ASP A 106 5.25 8.12 8.48
CA ASP A 106 6.48 7.96 7.70
C ASP A 106 7.12 6.55 7.84
N PRO A 107 6.38 5.47 7.51
CA PRO A 107 6.83 4.11 7.74
C PRO A 107 8.02 3.71 6.85
N GLU A 108 8.91 2.85 7.38
CA GLU A 108 10.02 2.27 6.62
C GLU A 108 9.53 1.24 5.59
N VAL A 109 8.38 0.59 5.85
CA VAL A 109 7.77 -0.42 4.98
C VAL A 109 6.29 -0.09 4.76
N ILE A 110 5.82 -0.17 3.52
CA ILE A 110 4.40 -0.03 3.17
C ILE A 110 3.92 -1.32 2.53
N ILE A 111 2.81 -1.84 3.02
CA ILE A 111 2.10 -2.99 2.44
C ILE A 111 0.81 -2.49 1.84
N LEU A 112 0.63 -2.74 0.55
CA LEU A 112 -0.52 -2.32 -0.24
C LEU A 112 -1.27 -3.56 -0.72
N ASP A 113 -2.48 -3.78 -0.20
CA ASP A 113 -3.32 -4.90 -0.62
C ASP A 113 -4.29 -4.43 -1.71
N GLU A 114 -3.99 -4.79 -2.97
CA GLU A 114 -4.71 -4.35 -4.16
C GLU A 114 -4.94 -2.83 -4.22
N PRO A 115 -3.87 -2.00 -4.20
CA PRO A 115 -3.97 -0.56 -3.94
C PRO A 115 -4.77 0.21 -5.00
N THR A 116 -4.89 -0.31 -6.22
CA THR A 116 -5.56 0.38 -7.33
C THR A 116 -6.89 -0.25 -7.74
N ALA A 117 -7.39 -1.22 -6.97
CA ALA A 117 -8.70 -1.81 -7.24
C ALA A 117 -9.81 -0.74 -7.24
N GLY A 118 -10.56 -0.63 -8.34
CA GLY A 118 -11.63 0.36 -8.50
C GLY A 118 -11.17 1.82 -8.68
N VAL A 119 -9.88 2.05 -8.92
CA VAL A 119 -9.33 3.38 -9.25
C VAL A 119 -9.29 3.54 -10.77
N ASP A 120 -9.73 4.69 -11.27
CA ASP A 120 -9.64 5.01 -12.71
C ASP A 120 -8.19 5.09 -13.21
N VAL A 121 -7.99 4.92 -14.53
CA VAL A 121 -6.66 4.78 -15.14
C VAL A 121 -5.74 5.98 -14.86
N ASN A 122 -6.26 7.20 -14.95
CA ASN A 122 -5.45 8.40 -14.76
C ASN A 122 -5.00 8.55 -13.29
N LEU A 123 -5.91 8.31 -12.37
CA LEU A 123 -5.62 8.38 -10.93
C LEU A 123 -4.75 7.20 -10.48
N ARG A 124 -4.87 6.03 -11.11
CA ARG A 124 -3.98 4.88 -10.92
C ARG A 124 -2.54 5.24 -11.26
N ASN A 125 -2.32 5.83 -12.42
CA ASN A 125 -0.98 6.25 -12.86
C ASN A 125 -0.35 7.28 -11.91
N ASN A 126 -1.14 8.21 -11.37
CA ASN A 126 -0.65 9.18 -10.39
C ASN A 126 -0.29 8.49 -9.06
N LEU A 127 -1.10 7.54 -8.62
CA LEU A 127 -0.79 6.76 -7.42
C LEU A 127 0.48 5.91 -7.60
N TRP A 128 0.67 5.29 -8.76
CA TRP A 128 1.88 4.54 -9.09
C TRP A 128 3.13 5.43 -9.06
N LYS A 129 3.08 6.62 -9.65
CA LYS A 129 4.18 7.59 -9.59
C LYS A 129 4.54 7.91 -8.14
N TYR A 130 3.54 8.19 -7.32
CA TYR A 130 3.75 8.50 -5.90
C TYR A 130 4.36 7.32 -5.14
N ILE A 131 3.91 6.09 -5.36
CA ILE A 131 4.48 4.86 -4.78
C ILE A 131 5.96 4.70 -5.18
N LEU A 132 6.28 4.91 -6.46
CA LEU A 132 7.66 4.85 -6.95
C LEU A 132 8.55 5.95 -6.37
N GLU A 133 8.01 7.16 -6.14
CA GLU A 133 8.75 8.23 -5.46
C GLU A 133 9.05 7.91 -4.01
N LEU A 134 8.12 7.29 -3.28
CA LEU A 134 8.35 6.80 -1.92
C LEU A 134 9.44 5.74 -1.90
N ASN A 135 9.41 4.80 -2.84
CA ASN A 135 10.45 3.76 -2.95
C ASN A 135 11.83 4.37 -3.24
N LYS A 136 11.93 5.34 -4.16
CA LYS A 136 13.17 6.07 -4.44
C LYS A 136 13.73 6.81 -3.23
N LYS A 137 12.86 7.23 -2.29
CA LYS A 137 13.25 7.86 -1.02
C LYS A 137 13.67 6.86 0.06
N GLY A 138 13.65 5.56 -0.25
CA GLY A 138 14.10 4.49 0.64
C GLY A 138 12.99 3.70 1.35
N THR A 139 11.71 4.01 1.10
CA THR A 139 10.61 3.23 1.66
C THR A 139 10.51 1.88 0.93
N THR A 140 10.51 0.78 1.67
CA THR A 140 10.26 -0.55 1.09
C THR A 140 8.77 -0.71 0.78
N ILE A 141 8.45 -1.08 -0.46
CA ILE A 141 7.07 -1.30 -0.90
C ILE A 141 6.83 -2.80 -1.11
N CYS A 142 5.82 -3.33 -0.45
CA CYS A 142 5.27 -4.66 -0.71
C CYS A 142 3.84 -4.49 -1.17
N LEU A 143 3.49 -4.99 -2.36
CA LEU A 143 2.11 -4.93 -2.85
C LEU A 143 1.60 -6.31 -3.26
N THR A 144 0.31 -6.53 -3.06
CA THR A 144 -0.41 -7.64 -3.67
C THR A 144 -1.24 -7.11 -4.83
N THR A 145 -1.28 -7.84 -5.92
CA THR A 145 -2.10 -7.48 -7.07
C THR A 145 -2.41 -8.73 -7.90
N HIS A 146 -3.54 -8.69 -8.58
CA HIS A 146 -3.88 -9.65 -9.64
C HIS A 146 -3.74 -9.01 -11.03
N TYR A 147 -3.32 -7.75 -11.11
CA TYR A 147 -3.04 -7.04 -12.36
C TYR A 147 -1.55 -7.16 -12.71
N LEU A 148 -1.24 -7.88 -13.80
CA LEU A 148 0.13 -8.05 -14.28
C LEU A 148 0.80 -6.70 -14.59
N GLU A 149 0.06 -5.77 -15.19
CA GLU A 149 0.54 -4.42 -15.50
C GLU A 149 1.04 -3.68 -14.26
N GLU A 150 0.36 -3.84 -13.12
CA GLU A 150 0.78 -3.22 -11.86
C GLU A 150 2.09 -3.82 -11.35
N ALA A 151 2.22 -5.16 -11.39
CA ALA A 151 3.45 -5.85 -11.03
C ALA A 151 4.62 -5.46 -11.95
N GLU A 152 4.38 -5.34 -13.26
CA GLU A 152 5.39 -4.92 -14.24
C GLU A 152 5.88 -3.49 -14.01
N ASN A 153 4.98 -2.57 -13.65
CA ASN A 153 5.34 -1.16 -13.48
C ASN A 153 5.95 -0.82 -12.13
N LEU A 154 5.55 -1.53 -11.05
CA LEU A 154 5.89 -1.16 -9.69
C LEU A 154 6.91 -2.07 -9.01
N CYS A 155 7.06 -3.33 -9.43
CA CYS A 155 7.88 -4.30 -8.72
C CYS A 155 9.22 -4.52 -9.39
N ASP A 156 10.27 -4.69 -8.58
CA ASP A 156 11.59 -5.18 -9.00
C ASP A 156 11.69 -6.69 -8.83
N TYR A 157 11.01 -7.23 -7.81
CA TYR A 157 10.96 -8.65 -7.44
C TYR A 157 9.52 -9.09 -7.29
N ILE A 158 9.17 -10.27 -7.80
CA ILE A 158 7.80 -10.77 -7.85
C ILE A 158 7.74 -12.18 -7.25
N ILE A 159 6.75 -12.41 -6.39
CA ILE A 159 6.44 -13.71 -5.79
C ILE A 159 5.07 -14.14 -6.29
N ILE A 160 4.99 -15.28 -6.95
CA ILE A 160 3.73 -15.87 -7.43
C ILE A 160 3.25 -16.87 -6.38
N ILE A 161 2.04 -16.67 -5.90
CA ILE A 161 1.43 -17.50 -4.86
C ILE A 161 0.16 -18.16 -5.42
N ASP A 162 0.03 -19.48 -5.24
CA ASP A 162 -1.22 -20.23 -5.48
C ASP A 162 -1.53 -21.11 -4.28
N LYS A 163 -2.79 -21.10 -3.85
CA LYS A 163 -3.30 -21.90 -2.73
C LYS A 163 -2.42 -21.83 -1.47
N GLY A 164 -1.89 -20.63 -1.19
CA GLY A 164 -1.05 -20.36 0.00
C GLY A 164 0.39 -20.86 -0.11
N LYS A 165 0.83 -21.33 -1.28
CA LYS A 165 2.20 -21.79 -1.53
C LYS A 165 2.88 -20.88 -2.56
N ILE A 166 4.16 -20.62 -2.35
CA ILE A 166 4.99 -19.94 -3.34
C ILE A 166 5.24 -20.90 -4.49
N ILE A 167 4.78 -20.53 -5.68
CA ILE A 167 4.98 -21.29 -6.93
C ILE A 167 6.29 -20.89 -7.59
N LYS A 168 6.57 -19.59 -7.62
CA LYS A 168 7.75 -19.02 -8.24
C LYS A 168 8.09 -17.70 -7.59
N GLU A 169 9.36 -17.39 -7.47
CA GLU A 169 9.85 -16.08 -7.08
C GLU A 169 11.11 -15.75 -7.87
N ASP A 170 11.20 -14.54 -8.38
CA ASP A 170 12.37 -14.07 -9.13
C ASP A 170 12.28 -12.55 -9.34
N THR A 171 13.34 -11.97 -9.90
CA THR A 171 13.31 -10.61 -10.42
C THR A 171 12.26 -10.51 -11.54
N LYS A 172 11.65 -9.34 -11.66
CA LYS A 172 10.72 -9.04 -12.76
C LYS A 172 11.28 -9.44 -14.13
N GLN A 173 12.54 -9.08 -14.39
CA GLN A 173 13.18 -9.34 -15.67
C GLN A 173 13.27 -10.85 -15.99
N ASN A 174 13.63 -11.66 -15.01
CA ASN A 174 13.72 -13.11 -15.18
C ASN A 174 12.34 -13.74 -15.44
N LEU A 175 11.30 -13.28 -14.72
CA LEU A 175 9.94 -13.78 -14.91
C LEU A 175 9.37 -13.40 -16.28
N LEU A 176 9.60 -12.17 -16.75
CA LEU A 176 9.18 -11.74 -18.09
C LEU A 176 9.86 -12.56 -19.19
N ASN A 177 11.15 -12.88 -19.04
CA ASN A 177 11.86 -13.72 -19.99
C ASN A 177 11.31 -15.16 -20.05
N LEU A 178 10.76 -15.69 -18.95
CA LEU A 178 10.15 -17.02 -18.91
C LEU A 178 8.77 -17.07 -19.61
N ILE A 179 8.02 -15.98 -19.57
CA ILE A 179 6.68 -15.93 -20.19
C ILE A 179 6.76 -15.92 -21.71
N GLY A 180 7.92 -15.53 -22.25
CA GLY A 180 8.15 -15.41 -23.69
C GLY A 180 7.22 -14.40 -24.36
N THR A 181 7.69 -13.70 -25.37
CA THR A 181 6.85 -12.86 -26.23
C THR A 181 5.87 -13.75 -27.00
N LYS A 182 4.61 -13.87 -26.58
CA LYS A 182 3.54 -14.39 -27.42
C LYS A 182 3.23 -13.31 -28.46
N THR A 183 3.86 -13.42 -29.63
CA THR A 183 3.51 -12.61 -30.80
C THR A 183 2.19 -13.13 -31.34
N VAL A 184 1.10 -12.37 -31.19
CA VAL A 184 -0.16 -12.65 -31.88
C VAL A 184 -0.02 -12.08 -33.28
N SER A 185 0.22 -12.94 -34.28
CA SER A 185 0.16 -12.54 -35.69
C SER A 185 -1.30 -12.51 -36.11
N LEU A 186 -1.85 -11.32 -36.32
CA LEU A 186 -3.12 -11.16 -37.05
C LEU A 186 -2.81 -11.39 -38.54
N VAL A 187 -3.22 -12.56 -39.06
CA VAL A 187 -3.25 -12.78 -40.51
C VAL A 187 -4.55 -12.16 -41.03
N SER A 188 -4.42 -11.12 -41.83
CA SER A 188 -5.52 -10.47 -42.58
C SER A 188 -5.91 -11.31 -43.78
#